data_dfbc292a16df653151c8345dc4482af3
#
_entry.id   dfbc292a16df653151c8345dc4482af3
#
_cell.length_a   1.000
_cell.length_b   1.000
_cell.length_c   1.000
_cell.angle_alpha   90.00
_cell.angle_beta   90.00
_cell.angle_gamma   90.00
#
_symmetry.space_group_name_H-M   'P 1'
#
loop_
_entity.id
_entity.type
_entity.pdbx_description
1 polymer ?
#
loop_
_entity_poly.entity_id
_entity_poly.type
_entity_poly.pdbx_seq_one_letter_code
_entity_poly.pdbx_strand_id
1 'polypeptide(L)'
;MRKILYLLAFGLMVVSCELETSGNGKLDGYWQMSQVDTLATGGSTDTRESFIYWGVQGKLLQIRYSENDVYLGEGLLFRFEDNDSILTLSSPFVHHLYETDEPIDDVEILKPFGIYRLVEMFAIKELDDNNMVLTNDVLRLHFRRY
;
A
#
# COMPACT_ATOMS: atom_id res chain seq x y z
N MET A 1 -51.23 2.21 22.13
CA MET A 1 -50.78 2.63 20.78
C MET A 1 -49.59 3.61 20.79
N ARG A 2 -49.58 4.62 21.64
CA ARG A 2 -48.45 5.55 21.71
C ARG A 2 -47.10 4.87 22.05
N LYS A 3 -47.09 3.86 22.92
CA LYS A 3 -45.85 3.13 23.31
C LYS A 3 -45.26 2.24 22.20
N ILE A 4 -46.08 1.77 21.28
CA ILE A 4 -45.66 0.96 20.14
C ILE A 4 -44.98 1.82 19.08
N LEU A 5 -45.42 3.09 18.94
CA LEU A 5 -44.85 4.05 18.00
C LEU A 5 -43.40 4.43 18.39
N TYR A 6 -43.10 4.52 19.69
CA TYR A 6 -41.76 4.81 20.19
C TYR A 6 -40.80 3.63 20.01
N LEU A 7 -41.30 2.39 20.11
CA LEU A 7 -40.51 1.18 19.84
C LEU A 7 -40.16 1.03 18.37
N LEU A 8 -41.04 1.42 17.46
CA LEU A 8 -40.76 1.43 16.01
C LEU A 8 -39.78 2.54 15.61
N ALA A 9 -39.81 3.70 16.27
CA ALA A 9 -38.87 4.80 16.02
C ALA A 9 -37.45 4.48 16.53
N PHE A 10 -37.32 3.68 17.59
CA PHE A 10 -36.01 3.28 18.12
C PHE A 10 -35.34 2.17 17.30
N GLY A 11 -36.16 1.34 16.64
CA GLY A 11 -35.65 0.26 15.76
C GLY A 11 -35.04 0.75 14.45
N LEU A 12 -35.26 2.02 14.06
CA LEU A 12 -34.74 2.57 12.79
C LEU A 12 -33.39 3.29 12.93
N MET A 13 -32.83 3.38 14.15
CA MET A 13 -31.53 4.04 14.37
C MET A 13 -30.31 3.10 14.39
N VAL A 14 -30.49 1.82 14.12
CA VAL A 14 -29.38 0.86 14.03
C VAL A 14 -28.95 0.58 12.58
N VAL A 15 -29.31 1.45 11.64
CA VAL A 15 -28.90 1.30 10.26
C VAL A 15 -27.77 2.24 9.99
N SER A 16 -26.63 1.62 9.66
CA SER A 16 -25.51 2.18 8.91
C SER A 16 -24.34 2.71 9.73
N CYS A 17 -23.57 1.80 10.28
CA CYS A 17 -22.13 1.88 10.05
C CYS A 17 -21.82 0.87 8.93
N GLU A 18 -22.03 1.24 7.69
CA GLU A 18 -21.29 0.62 6.60
C GLU A 18 -19.84 1.03 6.83
N LEU A 19 -19.02 0.08 7.27
CA LEU A 19 -17.58 0.18 7.13
C LEU A 19 -17.33 0.36 5.64
N GLU A 20 -16.93 1.56 5.24
CA GLU A 20 -16.44 1.79 3.89
C GLU A 20 -15.23 0.88 3.68
N THR A 21 -15.45 -0.27 3.06
CA THR A 21 -14.37 -1.10 2.58
C THR A 21 -13.76 -0.39 1.38
N SER A 22 -12.45 -0.24 1.33
CA SER A 22 -11.79 0.48 0.25
C SER A 22 -11.89 -0.21 -1.11
N GLY A 23 -12.41 -1.44 -1.16
CA GLY A 23 -12.77 -2.15 -2.38
C GLY A 23 -11.60 -2.80 -3.13
N ASN A 24 -10.41 -2.87 -2.53
CA ASN A 24 -9.23 -3.50 -3.16
C ASN A 24 -9.02 -4.95 -2.73
N GLY A 25 -10.01 -5.56 -2.06
CA GLY A 25 -9.96 -6.95 -1.62
C GLY A 25 -8.78 -7.23 -0.70
N LYS A 26 -8.04 -8.29 -0.98
CA LYS A 26 -6.89 -8.72 -0.17
C LYS A 26 -5.69 -7.78 -0.24
N LEU A 27 -5.64 -6.90 -1.24
CA LEU A 27 -4.58 -5.90 -1.38
C LEU A 27 -4.65 -4.84 -0.28
N ASP A 28 -5.86 -4.50 0.18
CA ASP A 28 -6.05 -3.54 1.27
C ASP A 28 -5.31 -3.96 2.53
N GLY A 29 -4.72 -3.00 3.20
CA GLY A 29 -4.06 -3.20 4.49
C GLY A 29 -2.63 -2.69 4.53
N TYR A 30 -1.89 -3.19 5.50
CA TYR A 30 -0.53 -2.76 5.79
C TYR A 30 0.42 -3.94 5.62
N TRP A 31 1.43 -3.77 4.76
CA TRP A 31 2.33 -4.80 4.31
C TRP A 31 3.77 -4.44 4.63
N GLN A 32 4.48 -5.30 5.36
CA GLN A 32 5.91 -5.14 5.57
C GLN A 32 6.70 -5.84 4.47
N MET A 33 7.62 -5.13 3.81
CA MET A 33 8.59 -5.75 2.92
C MET A 33 9.55 -6.61 3.72
N SER A 34 9.54 -7.92 3.46
CA SER A 34 10.29 -8.90 4.25
C SER A 34 11.52 -9.44 3.53
N GLN A 35 11.52 -9.43 2.21
CA GLN A 35 12.63 -9.94 1.39
C GLN A 35 12.59 -9.33 0.00
N VAL A 36 13.76 -9.13 -0.57
CA VAL A 36 13.94 -8.70 -1.96
C VAL A 36 14.87 -9.68 -2.66
N ASP A 37 14.41 -10.24 -3.77
CA ASP A 37 15.22 -11.08 -4.66
C ASP A 37 15.63 -10.27 -5.90
N THR A 38 16.90 -10.30 -6.25
CA THR A 38 17.42 -9.70 -7.48
C THR A 38 17.38 -10.72 -8.60
N LEU A 39 16.57 -10.49 -9.64
CA LEU A 39 16.31 -11.48 -10.69
C LEU A 39 17.56 -11.79 -11.51
N ALA A 40 18.42 -10.80 -11.80
CA ALA A 40 19.61 -10.97 -12.61
C ALA A 40 20.67 -11.89 -11.97
N THR A 41 20.76 -11.90 -10.65
CA THR A 41 21.82 -12.62 -9.90
C THR A 41 21.27 -13.82 -9.12
N GLY A 42 19.95 -13.89 -8.90
CA GLY A 42 19.33 -14.83 -7.97
C GLY A 42 19.63 -14.53 -6.49
N GLY A 43 20.25 -13.38 -6.19
CA GLY A 43 20.53 -12.95 -4.83
C GLY A 43 19.26 -12.61 -4.08
N SER A 44 19.28 -12.81 -2.76
CA SER A 44 18.14 -12.54 -1.87
C SER A 44 18.63 -11.77 -0.66
N THR A 45 17.88 -10.75 -0.28
CA THR A 45 18.16 -9.88 0.87
C THR A 45 16.97 -9.87 1.81
N ASP A 46 17.21 -10.13 3.09
CA ASP A 46 16.21 -9.92 4.14
C ASP A 46 16.08 -8.43 4.42
N THR A 47 14.86 -7.90 4.32
CA THR A 47 14.56 -6.47 4.48
C THR A 47 13.73 -6.16 5.72
N ARG A 48 13.51 -7.13 6.61
CA ARG A 48 12.68 -6.93 7.82
C ARG A 48 13.23 -5.86 8.74
N GLU A 49 14.55 -5.73 8.82
CA GLU A 49 15.24 -4.70 9.62
C GLU A 49 15.29 -3.32 8.94
N SER A 50 14.89 -3.23 7.67
CA SER A 50 14.79 -1.94 6.95
C SER A 50 13.48 -1.20 7.22
N PHE A 51 12.51 -1.86 7.88
CA PHE A 51 11.23 -1.27 8.27
C PHE A 51 10.51 -0.55 7.14
N ILE A 52 10.45 -1.18 5.96
CA ILE A 52 9.73 -0.66 4.79
C ILE A 52 8.31 -1.24 4.79
N TYR A 53 7.32 -0.36 4.75
CA TYR A 53 5.91 -0.71 4.78
C TYR A 53 5.16 -0.09 3.61
N TRP A 54 4.29 -0.88 3.01
CA TRP A 54 3.34 -0.43 2.00
C TRP A 54 1.92 -0.49 2.58
N GLY A 55 1.26 0.65 2.68
CA GLY A 55 -0.12 0.76 3.12
C GLY A 55 -1.03 0.99 1.93
N VAL A 56 -2.06 0.17 1.76
CA VAL A 56 -3.04 0.30 0.67
C VAL A 56 -4.39 0.61 1.26
N GLN A 57 -4.96 1.73 0.84
CA GLN A 57 -6.29 2.15 1.26
C GLN A 57 -6.93 3.06 0.19
N GLY A 58 -8.18 2.77 -0.17
CA GLY A 58 -8.90 3.54 -1.18
C GLY A 58 -8.20 3.49 -2.53
N LYS A 59 -7.75 4.64 -3.03
CA LYS A 59 -7.06 4.80 -4.31
C LYS A 59 -5.59 5.16 -4.16
N LEU A 60 -5.06 5.06 -2.94
CA LEU A 60 -3.69 5.44 -2.63
C LEU A 60 -2.91 4.26 -2.05
N LEU A 61 -1.65 4.17 -2.44
CA LEU A 61 -0.65 3.32 -1.85
C LEU A 61 0.42 4.22 -1.22
N GLN A 62 0.66 4.02 0.07
CA GLN A 62 1.67 4.75 0.81
C GLN A 62 2.86 3.84 1.11
N ILE A 63 4.08 4.34 0.85
CA ILE A 63 5.31 3.69 1.29
C ILE A 63 5.88 4.49 2.46
N ARG A 64 6.08 3.82 3.58
CA ARG A 64 6.76 4.36 4.76
C ARG A 64 8.00 3.54 5.03
N TYR A 65 9.03 4.18 5.52
CA TYR A 65 10.23 3.50 5.97
C TYR A 65 10.85 4.23 7.16
N SER A 66 11.60 3.51 7.95
CA SER A 66 12.35 4.05 9.07
C SER A 66 13.79 3.54 8.96
N GLU A 67 14.68 4.39 8.53
CA GLU A 67 16.09 4.14 8.57
C GLU A 67 16.75 5.26 9.39
N ASN A 68 17.32 4.92 10.54
CA ASN A 68 18.02 5.86 11.42
C ASN A 68 17.24 7.13 11.80
N ASP A 69 15.93 7.02 12.03
CA ASP A 69 15.03 8.14 12.37
C ASP A 69 14.96 9.26 11.33
N VAL A 70 15.44 9.04 10.12
CA VAL A 70 15.29 9.99 9.02
C VAL A 70 14.01 9.67 8.27
N TYR A 71 12.97 10.46 8.53
CA TYR A 71 11.76 10.48 7.74
C TYR A 71 12.00 11.33 6.48
N LEU A 72 11.85 10.73 5.29
CA LEU A 72 11.62 11.52 4.08
C LEU A 72 10.13 11.93 4.10
N GLY A 73 9.85 13.09 4.68
CA GLY A 73 8.49 13.56 4.84
C GLY A 73 7.59 12.56 5.56
N GLU A 74 6.31 12.50 5.24
CA GLU A 74 5.35 11.56 5.82
C GLU A 74 5.16 10.29 4.99
N GLY A 75 6.09 10.03 4.11
CA GLY A 75 6.13 8.90 3.22
C GLY A 75 5.92 9.28 1.76
N LEU A 76 6.05 8.27 0.92
CA LEU A 76 5.79 8.37 -0.50
C LEU A 76 4.38 7.90 -0.78
N LEU A 77 3.66 8.60 -1.63
CA LEU A 77 2.31 8.25 -2.06
C LEU A 77 2.28 8.00 -3.56
N PHE A 78 1.48 7.01 -3.94
CA PHE A 78 1.22 6.63 -5.31
C PHE A 78 -0.28 6.52 -5.55
N ARG A 79 -0.72 6.83 -6.75
CA ARG A 79 -1.97 6.29 -7.28
C ARG A 79 -1.70 4.88 -7.76
N PHE A 80 -2.69 4.01 -7.70
CA PHE A 80 -2.54 2.65 -8.21
C PHE A 80 -3.80 2.16 -8.91
N GLU A 81 -3.59 1.18 -9.79
CA GLU A 81 -4.63 0.36 -10.40
C GLU A 81 -4.28 -1.12 -10.19
N ASP A 82 -5.26 -1.92 -9.86
CA ASP A 82 -5.16 -3.35 -9.65
C ASP A 82 -6.19 -4.07 -10.54
N ASN A 83 -5.73 -5.03 -11.32
CA ASN A 83 -6.58 -5.90 -12.15
C ASN A 83 -6.45 -7.38 -11.78
N ASP A 84 -6.16 -7.70 -10.53
CA ASP A 84 -5.93 -9.05 -9.97
C ASP A 84 -4.63 -9.74 -10.42
N SER A 85 -4.03 -9.33 -11.52
CA SER A 85 -2.79 -9.90 -12.05
C SER A 85 -1.64 -8.93 -12.07
N ILE A 86 -1.94 -7.65 -12.20
CA ILE A 86 -0.96 -6.57 -12.32
C ILE A 86 -1.38 -5.43 -11.38
N LEU A 87 -0.43 -4.99 -10.57
CA LEU A 87 -0.51 -3.77 -9.79
C LEU A 87 0.31 -2.70 -10.51
N THR A 88 -0.34 -1.62 -10.92
CA THR A 88 0.31 -0.46 -11.57
C THR A 88 0.36 0.70 -10.59
N LEU A 89 1.56 1.18 -10.30
CA LEU A 89 1.80 2.39 -9.50
C LEU A 89 2.09 3.56 -10.42
N SER A 90 1.51 4.73 -10.12
CA SER A 90 1.69 5.95 -10.91
C SER A 90 1.65 7.20 -10.04
N SER A 91 2.03 8.33 -10.63
CA SER A 91 1.97 9.64 -9.99
C SER A 91 2.61 9.67 -8.61
N PRO A 92 3.88 9.28 -8.46
CA PRO A 92 4.54 9.32 -7.16
C PRO A 92 4.71 10.76 -6.66
N PHE A 93 4.52 10.95 -5.36
CA PHE A 93 4.77 12.24 -4.70
C PHE A 93 5.20 12.04 -3.24
N VAL A 94 5.93 13.03 -2.72
CA VAL A 94 6.25 13.11 -1.30
C VAL A 94 5.10 13.81 -0.59
N HIS A 95 4.56 13.16 0.44
CA HIS A 95 3.51 13.75 1.26
C HIS A 95 4.11 14.62 2.36
N HIS A 96 3.57 15.82 2.51
CA HIS A 96 3.93 16.77 3.57
C HIS A 96 2.68 17.18 4.36
N LEU A 97 2.70 17.02 5.68
CA LEU A 97 1.54 17.35 6.54
C LEU A 97 1.16 18.82 6.51
N TYR A 98 2.15 19.70 6.42
CA TYR A 98 1.96 21.14 6.59
C TYR A 98 2.33 21.95 5.37
N GLU A 99 2.72 21.29 4.29
CA GLU A 99 3.14 21.91 3.03
C GLU A 99 2.43 21.26 1.85
N THR A 100 2.63 21.80 0.65
CA THR A 100 2.11 21.18 -0.56
C THR A 100 2.87 19.91 -0.88
N ASP A 101 2.16 18.86 -1.24
CA ASP A 101 2.75 17.61 -1.73
C ASP A 101 3.63 17.85 -2.94
N GLU A 102 4.79 17.23 -2.98
CA GLU A 102 5.81 17.41 -4.02
C GLU A 102 5.84 16.21 -4.97
N PRO A 103 5.49 16.39 -6.26
CA PRO A 103 5.63 15.32 -7.26
C PRO A 103 7.08 14.87 -7.38
N ILE A 104 7.26 13.53 -7.53
CA ILE A 104 8.56 12.90 -7.76
C ILE A 104 8.73 12.71 -9.27
N ASP A 105 9.79 13.27 -9.85
CA ASP A 105 10.20 13.11 -11.24
C ASP A 105 11.55 12.38 -11.38
N ASP A 106 12.29 12.21 -10.27
CA ASP A 106 13.55 11.46 -10.21
C ASP A 106 13.29 10.05 -9.67
N VAL A 107 13.41 9.05 -10.55
CA VAL A 107 13.21 7.65 -10.22
C VAL A 107 14.27 7.09 -9.24
N GLU A 108 15.43 7.73 -9.12
CA GLU A 108 16.48 7.29 -8.19
C GLU A 108 15.99 7.28 -6.73
N ILE A 109 15.07 8.19 -6.39
CA ILE A 109 14.43 8.26 -5.07
C ILE A 109 13.60 7.01 -4.78
N LEU A 110 13.07 6.36 -5.81
CA LEU A 110 12.14 5.23 -5.68
C LEU A 110 12.84 3.86 -5.66
N LYS A 111 14.06 3.78 -6.18
CA LYS A 111 14.81 2.51 -6.30
C LYS A 111 15.02 1.78 -4.97
N PRO A 112 15.28 2.45 -3.84
CA PRO A 112 15.41 1.76 -2.55
C PRO A 112 14.16 0.99 -2.14
N PHE A 113 13.01 1.34 -2.71
CA PHE A 113 11.71 0.70 -2.44
C PHE A 113 11.32 -0.34 -3.50
N GLY A 114 12.22 -0.66 -4.42
CA GLY A 114 12.00 -1.65 -5.48
C GLY A 114 11.26 -1.11 -6.70
N ILE A 115 11.17 0.22 -6.85
CA ILE A 115 10.46 0.89 -7.93
C ILE A 115 11.47 1.54 -8.87
N TYR A 116 11.45 1.16 -10.14
CA TYR A 116 12.46 1.56 -11.13
C TYR A 116 11.92 2.46 -12.24
N ARG A 117 10.62 2.77 -12.20
CA ARG A 117 9.94 3.64 -13.17
C ARG A 117 8.93 4.53 -12.45
N LEU A 118 8.67 5.72 -13.01
CA LEU A 118 7.63 6.61 -12.49
C LEU A 118 6.22 6.05 -12.66
N VAL A 119 6.02 5.21 -13.67
CA VAL A 119 4.87 4.31 -13.81
C VAL A 119 5.42 2.88 -13.75
N GLU A 120 5.27 2.22 -12.63
CA GLU A 120 5.81 0.89 -12.38
C GLU A 120 4.69 -0.16 -12.40
N MET A 121 4.95 -1.26 -13.07
CA MET A 121 4.02 -2.39 -13.17
C MET A 121 4.62 -3.60 -12.47
N PHE A 122 3.88 -4.14 -11.52
CA PHE A 122 4.23 -5.39 -10.84
C PHE A 122 3.26 -6.49 -11.24
N ALA A 123 3.78 -7.64 -11.66
CA ALA A 123 3.00 -8.86 -11.69
C ALA A 123 2.72 -9.34 -10.25
N ILE A 124 1.48 -9.58 -9.92
CA ILE A 124 1.07 -10.14 -8.63
C ILE A 124 1.25 -11.65 -8.72
N LYS A 125 2.28 -12.18 -8.04
CA LYS A 125 2.59 -13.61 -8.04
C LYS A 125 1.89 -14.35 -6.92
N GLU A 126 1.65 -13.69 -5.82
CA GLU A 126 0.92 -14.19 -4.66
C GLU A 126 0.22 -13.04 -3.96
N LEU A 127 -1.01 -13.25 -3.55
CA LEU A 127 -1.77 -12.32 -2.73
C LEU A 127 -2.81 -13.11 -1.93
N ASP A 128 -2.54 -13.29 -0.66
CA ASP A 128 -3.45 -13.94 0.28
C ASP A 128 -3.62 -13.08 1.55
N ASP A 129 -4.20 -13.64 2.60
CA ASP A 129 -4.45 -12.90 3.83
C ASP A 129 -3.17 -12.53 4.60
N ASN A 130 -2.05 -13.21 4.33
CA ASN A 130 -0.81 -13.07 5.09
C ASN A 130 0.39 -12.66 4.23
N ASN A 131 0.39 -12.99 2.94
CA ASN A 131 1.54 -12.82 2.06
C ASN A 131 1.17 -12.13 0.75
N MET A 132 2.10 -11.34 0.26
CA MET A 132 2.04 -10.74 -1.06
C MET A 132 3.42 -10.85 -1.72
N VAL A 133 3.44 -11.27 -2.98
CA VAL A 133 4.67 -11.31 -3.80
C VAL A 133 4.43 -10.55 -5.09
N LEU A 134 5.23 -9.53 -5.31
CA LEU A 134 5.20 -8.67 -6.49
C LEU A 134 6.51 -8.81 -7.27
N THR A 135 6.42 -8.83 -8.59
CA THR A 135 7.61 -8.93 -9.46
C THR A 135 7.54 -7.89 -10.56
N ASN A 136 8.61 -7.10 -10.71
CA ASN A 136 8.86 -6.30 -11.90
C ASN A 136 10.02 -6.90 -12.72
N ASP A 137 10.61 -6.15 -13.66
CA ASP A 137 11.69 -6.65 -14.52
C ASP A 137 13.02 -6.87 -13.77
N VAL A 138 13.18 -6.30 -12.60
CA VAL A 138 14.44 -6.25 -11.84
C VAL A 138 14.40 -7.09 -10.58
N LEU A 139 13.30 -7.01 -9.84
CA LEU A 139 13.17 -7.56 -8.50
C LEU A 139 11.92 -8.42 -8.33
N ARG A 140 11.99 -9.29 -7.33
CA ARG A 140 10.82 -9.89 -6.69
C ARG A 140 10.77 -9.41 -5.26
N LEU A 141 9.66 -8.78 -4.90
CA LEU A 141 9.39 -8.21 -3.59
C LEU A 141 8.46 -9.13 -2.82
N HIS A 142 8.88 -9.52 -1.62
CA HIS A 142 8.06 -10.32 -0.71
C HIS A 142 7.57 -9.45 0.44
N PHE A 143 6.29 -9.54 0.72
CA PHE A 143 5.65 -8.82 1.79
C PHE A 143 4.91 -9.79 2.72
N ARG A 144 4.85 -9.43 3.98
CA ARG A 144 3.99 -10.07 4.97
C ARG A 144 2.98 -9.07 5.51
N ARG A 145 1.80 -9.54 5.85
CA ARG A 145 0.82 -8.68 6.51
C ARG A 145 1.35 -8.24 7.87
N TYR A 146 1.16 -6.96 8.17
CA TYR A 146 1.62 -6.36 9.41
C TYR A 146 0.46 -6.11 10.38
#